data_dde4f3d51dbfd33a4d1b5f2bed8f1d12
#
_entry.id   dde4f3d51dbfd33a4d1b5f2bed8f1d12
#
_cell.length_a   1.000
_cell.length_b   1.000
_cell.length_c   1.000
_cell.angle_alpha   90.00
_cell.angle_beta   90.00
_cell.angle_gamma   90.00
#
_symmetry.space_group_name_H-M   'P 1'
#
loop_
_entity.id
_entity.type
_entity.pdbx_description
1 polymer ?
#
loop_
_entity_poly.entity_id
_entity_poly.type
_entity_poly.pdbx_seq_one_letter_code
_entity_poly.pdbx_strand_id
1 'polypeptide(L)'
;IITIDCGIKANEQIESANEKGIDVIICDHHIPDNSIPKAYSIINPNQKNCNYPFKGLCGCGIGFKLISAIEKKSGGIEEVNQYLDLVAIATIADQMPMINENRAIVKYGLKVLNKNPRPGFHFFIRSINREIVESDISFNIGPRINASGRMKSGMISVELMTETNTNKAYKIAQEIESTNLLRRAKEKEVTEEAIKKTDPLKFTNVVYAADWNKGVLGIAASRLVDKFYKPTIVLTLENKIYTGSARSVANFDIYDAIDSGKKYLDQYGGHKYAAGLSIKQENLQGFIDHFESYVKNAVGNKMFAKTISYDI
;
A
#
# COMPACT_ATOMS: atom_id res chain seq x y z
N ILE A 1 -17.68 -4.74 14.91
CA ILE A 1 -16.40 -4.27 14.34
C ILE A 1 -16.68 -3.69 12.96
N ILE A 2 -16.04 -2.57 12.62
CA ILE A 2 -16.04 -2.04 11.24
C ILE A 2 -14.59 -2.06 10.75
N THR A 3 -14.33 -2.80 9.66
CA THR A 3 -13.02 -2.78 9.00
C THR A 3 -13.03 -1.79 7.84
N ILE A 4 -11.94 -1.06 7.65
CA ILE A 4 -11.79 -0.12 6.54
C ILE A 4 -10.48 -0.43 5.82
N ASP A 5 -10.54 -0.53 4.50
CA ASP A 5 -9.40 -0.84 3.62
C ASP A 5 -8.84 -2.26 3.78
N CYS A 6 -9.61 -3.14 4.39
CA CYS A 6 -9.28 -4.56 4.58
C CYS A 6 -10.52 -5.37 4.91
N GLY A 7 -10.37 -6.70 4.85
CA GLY A 7 -11.39 -7.62 5.35
C GLY A 7 -12.03 -8.48 4.27
N ILE A 8 -12.04 -8.08 2.99
CA ILE A 8 -12.73 -8.83 1.93
C ILE A 8 -12.15 -10.24 1.69
N LYS A 9 -10.93 -10.49 2.14
CA LYS A 9 -10.23 -11.78 2.06
C LYS A 9 -10.00 -12.44 3.43
N ALA A 10 -10.51 -11.85 4.50
CA ALA A 10 -10.26 -12.29 5.88
C ALA A 10 -11.30 -13.33 6.37
N ASN A 11 -11.49 -14.42 5.60
CA ASN A 11 -12.52 -15.42 5.89
C ASN A 11 -12.39 -16.02 7.31
N GLU A 12 -11.19 -16.45 7.70
CA GLU A 12 -10.94 -17.08 9.00
C GLU A 12 -11.16 -16.11 10.17
N GLN A 13 -10.72 -14.85 10.02
CA GLN A 13 -10.87 -13.83 11.05
C GLN A 13 -12.33 -13.46 11.26
N ILE A 14 -13.10 -13.37 10.17
CA ILE A 14 -14.53 -13.08 10.23
C ILE A 14 -15.29 -14.27 10.84
N GLU A 15 -14.94 -15.51 10.50
CA GLU A 15 -15.54 -16.68 11.09
C GLU A 15 -15.27 -16.74 12.61
N SER A 16 -14.04 -16.47 13.04
CA SER A 16 -13.69 -16.38 14.46
C SER A 16 -14.43 -15.26 15.20
N ALA A 17 -14.74 -14.14 14.54
CA ALA A 17 -15.57 -13.07 15.10
C ALA A 17 -17.02 -13.52 15.26
N ASN A 18 -17.58 -14.16 14.23
CA ASN A 18 -18.95 -14.69 14.25
C ASN A 18 -19.16 -15.73 15.37
N GLU A 19 -18.20 -16.64 15.58
CA GLU A 19 -18.22 -17.62 16.66
C GLU A 19 -18.29 -16.96 18.05
N LYS A 20 -17.78 -15.75 18.18
CA LYS A 20 -17.81 -14.94 19.40
C LYS A 20 -19.02 -14.01 19.48
N GLY A 21 -19.96 -14.10 18.54
CA GLY A 21 -21.14 -13.23 18.47
C GLY A 21 -20.82 -11.77 18.13
N ILE A 22 -19.70 -11.52 17.42
CA ILE A 22 -19.27 -10.17 17.04
C ILE A 22 -19.66 -9.89 15.59
N ASP A 23 -20.58 -8.96 15.38
CA ASP A 23 -20.93 -8.48 14.04
C ASP A 23 -19.77 -7.71 13.41
N VAL A 24 -19.48 -8.00 12.13
CA VAL A 24 -18.44 -7.32 11.36
C VAL A 24 -19.01 -6.69 10.11
N ILE A 25 -18.75 -5.40 9.91
CA ILE A 25 -19.04 -4.66 8.70
C ILE A 25 -17.71 -4.44 7.97
N ILE A 26 -17.62 -4.87 6.70
CA ILE A 26 -16.42 -4.72 5.87
C ILE A 26 -16.64 -3.55 4.91
N CYS A 27 -15.75 -2.53 5.01
CA CYS A 27 -15.63 -1.43 4.05
C CYS A 27 -14.31 -1.59 3.29
N ASP A 28 -14.32 -2.20 2.12
CA ASP A 28 -13.11 -2.56 1.40
C ASP A 28 -13.23 -2.30 -0.10
N HIS A 29 -12.11 -2.10 -0.79
CA HIS A 29 -12.05 -1.87 -2.23
C HIS A 29 -11.21 -2.91 -2.98
N HIS A 30 -10.55 -3.79 -2.25
CA HIS A 30 -9.77 -4.86 -2.87
C HIS A 30 -10.66 -5.83 -3.65
N ILE A 31 -10.09 -6.44 -4.68
CA ILE A 31 -10.81 -7.44 -5.50
C ILE A 31 -11.07 -8.67 -4.64
N PRO A 32 -12.36 -9.08 -4.50
CA PRO A 32 -12.72 -10.29 -3.77
C PRO A 32 -12.12 -11.55 -4.40
N ASP A 33 -11.84 -12.53 -3.57
CA ASP A 33 -11.57 -13.89 -4.03
C ASP A 33 -12.87 -14.62 -4.42
N ASN A 34 -12.77 -15.86 -4.89
CA ASN A 34 -13.95 -16.69 -5.21
C ASN A 34 -14.85 -16.95 -3.99
N SER A 35 -14.28 -16.98 -2.78
CA SER A 35 -14.98 -17.08 -1.52
C SER A 35 -14.88 -15.74 -0.78
N ILE A 36 -16.01 -15.15 -0.43
CA ILE A 36 -16.09 -13.92 0.35
C ILE A 36 -16.48 -14.24 1.81
N PRO A 37 -15.99 -13.45 2.79
CA PRO A 37 -16.30 -13.66 4.21
C PRO A 37 -17.81 -13.56 4.51
N LYS A 38 -18.28 -14.33 5.46
CA LYS A 38 -19.66 -14.26 5.98
C LYS A 38 -19.79 -13.15 7.02
N ALA A 39 -19.49 -11.90 6.62
CA ALA A 39 -19.64 -10.73 7.47
C ALA A 39 -21.12 -10.31 7.58
N TYR A 40 -21.46 -9.55 8.65
CA TYR A 40 -22.79 -8.96 8.82
C TYR A 40 -23.19 -8.08 7.61
N SER A 41 -22.26 -7.30 7.12
CA SER A 41 -22.42 -6.52 5.87
C SER A 41 -21.09 -6.30 5.18
N ILE A 42 -21.11 -6.24 3.83
CA ILE A 42 -19.93 -5.96 3.03
C ILE A 42 -20.23 -4.81 2.07
N ILE A 43 -19.50 -3.72 2.25
CA ILE A 43 -19.53 -2.54 1.39
C ILE A 43 -18.25 -2.53 0.58
N ASN A 44 -18.31 -3.13 -0.62
CA ASN A 44 -17.19 -3.19 -1.54
C ASN A 44 -17.73 -3.07 -2.97
N PRO A 45 -17.36 -2.01 -3.72
CA PRO A 45 -17.85 -1.81 -5.09
C PRO A 45 -17.35 -2.86 -6.07
N ASN A 46 -16.26 -3.57 -5.76
CA ASN A 46 -15.67 -4.60 -6.62
C ASN A 46 -16.30 -6.00 -6.46
N GLN A 47 -17.34 -6.15 -5.60
CA GLN A 47 -18.13 -7.38 -5.56
C GLN A 47 -18.82 -7.62 -6.92
N LYS A 48 -18.89 -8.90 -7.32
CA LYS A 48 -19.42 -9.33 -8.63
C LYS A 48 -20.81 -8.78 -8.95
N ASN A 49 -21.69 -8.68 -7.94
CA ASN A 49 -23.08 -8.25 -8.09
C ASN A 49 -23.33 -6.81 -7.60
N CYS A 50 -22.27 -6.01 -7.40
CA CYS A 50 -22.42 -4.64 -6.95
C CYS A 50 -22.70 -3.70 -8.14
N ASN A 51 -23.82 -2.97 -8.07
CA ASN A 51 -24.22 -2.00 -9.09
C ASN A 51 -23.71 -0.58 -8.85
N TYR A 52 -22.82 -0.38 -7.87
CA TYR A 52 -22.24 0.95 -7.64
C TYR A 52 -21.45 1.38 -8.88
N PRO A 53 -21.73 2.57 -9.44
CA PRO A 53 -21.27 2.94 -10.79
C PRO A 53 -19.75 3.18 -10.86
N PHE A 54 -19.13 3.59 -9.74
CA PHE A 54 -17.71 3.91 -9.70
C PHE A 54 -16.93 2.91 -8.83
N LYS A 55 -16.04 2.14 -9.44
CA LYS A 55 -15.27 1.08 -8.78
C LYS A 55 -13.93 1.54 -8.21
N GLY A 56 -13.54 2.78 -8.48
CA GLY A 56 -12.20 3.31 -8.17
C GLY A 56 -12.07 4.05 -6.83
N LEU A 57 -12.97 3.85 -5.87
CA LEU A 57 -12.81 4.43 -4.52
C LEU A 57 -11.74 3.66 -3.73
N CYS A 58 -10.91 4.35 -2.94
CA CYS A 58 -10.06 3.72 -1.92
C CYS A 58 -10.89 3.28 -0.70
N GLY A 59 -10.32 2.44 0.18
CA GLY A 59 -11.00 1.98 1.38
C GLY A 59 -11.50 3.11 2.28
N CYS A 60 -10.70 4.16 2.48
CA CYS A 60 -11.11 5.37 3.19
C CYS A 60 -12.31 6.06 2.51
N GLY A 61 -12.35 6.10 1.17
CA GLY A 61 -13.47 6.62 0.39
C GLY A 61 -14.76 5.84 0.61
N ILE A 62 -14.66 4.53 0.75
CA ILE A 62 -15.81 3.67 1.06
C ILE A 62 -16.30 3.91 2.50
N GLY A 63 -15.39 4.01 3.46
CA GLY A 63 -15.72 4.42 4.83
C GLY A 63 -16.41 5.78 4.87
N PHE A 64 -15.94 6.74 4.09
CA PHE A 64 -16.57 8.05 3.93
C PHE A 64 -18.01 7.95 3.38
N LYS A 65 -18.28 7.07 2.41
CA LYS A 65 -19.64 6.81 1.92
C LYS A 65 -20.55 6.24 3.00
N LEU A 66 -20.03 5.34 3.84
CA LEU A 66 -20.79 4.79 4.97
C LEU A 66 -21.19 5.88 5.95
N ILE A 67 -20.25 6.71 6.44
CA ILE A 67 -20.58 7.80 7.36
C ILE A 67 -21.49 8.82 6.72
N SER A 68 -21.31 9.14 5.44
CA SER A 68 -22.21 10.05 4.70
C SER A 68 -23.65 9.53 4.64
N ALA A 69 -23.83 8.22 4.49
CA ALA A 69 -25.16 7.60 4.48
C ALA A 69 -25.82 7.63 5.87
N ILE A 70 -25.03 7.43 6.92
CA ILE A 70 -25.50 7.52 8.32
C ILE A 70 -25.94 8.95 8.64
N GLU A 71 -25.06 9.93 8.38
CA GLU A 71 -25.31 11.34 8.67
C GLU A 71 -26.48 11.90 7.85
N LYS A 72 -26.66 11.46 6.61
CA LYS A 72 -27.82 11.84 5.80
C LYS A 72 -29.15 11.46 6.47
N LYS A 73 -29.20 10.31 7.14
CA LYS A 73 -30.41 9.91 7.90
C LYS A 73 -30.63 10.76 9.13
N SER A 74 -29.58 11.31 9.72
CA SER A 74 -29.63 12.17 10.92
C SER A 74 -29.77 13.66 10.58
N GLY A 75 -29.73 14.04 9.30
CA GLY A 75 -29.83 15.44 8.85
C GLY A 75 -28.52 16.23 8.86
N GLY A 76 -27.40 15.60 9.19
CA GLY A 76 -26.08 16.24 9.39
C GLY A 76 -25.08 16.08 8.25
N ILE A 77 -25.55 15.93 7.00
CA ILE A 77 -24.67 15.60 5.86
C ILE A 77 -23.54 16.63 5.61
N GLU A 78 -23.71 17.89 5.98
CA GLU A 78 -22.69 18.93 5.81
C GLU A 78 -21.48 18.71 6.73
N GLU A 79 -21.70 18.12 7.90
CA GLU A 79 -20.65 17.85 8.89
C GLU A 79 -19.64 16.82 8.39
N VAL A 80 -20.03 15.93 7.48
CA VAL A 80 -19.16 14.91 6.90
C VAL A 80 -18.08 15.52 6.00
N ASN A 81 -18.35 16.68 5.40
CA ASN A 81 -17.42 17.35 4.49
C ASN A 81 -16.08 17.72 5.16
N GLN A 82 -16.05 17.86 6.48
CA GLN A 82 -14.80 18.11 7.23
C GLN A 82 -13.77 16.96 7.10
N TYR A 83 -14.20 15.75 6.73
CA TYR A 83 -13.33 14.58 6.56
C TYR A 83 -12.80 14.41 5.14
N LEU A 84 -13.19 15.30 4.19
CA LEU A 84 -12.72 15.23 2.81
C LEU A 84 -11.21 15.40 2.69
N ASP A 85 -10.55 16.08 3.61
CA ASP A 85 -9.09 16.17 3.69
C ASP A 85 -8.44 14.79 3.84
N LEU A 86 -8.94 13.96 4.76
CA LEU A 86 -8.44 12.59 4.98
C LEU A 86 -8.71 11.70 3.78
N VAL A 87 -9.91 11.80 3.20
CA VAL A 87 -10.28 10.99 2.02
C VAL A 87 -9.43 11.37 0.80
N ALA A 88 -9.14 12.66 0.61
CA ALA A 88 -8.27 13.13 -0.47
C ALA A 88 -6.85 12.61 -0.29
N ILE A 89 -6.31 12.69 0.93
CA ILE A 89 -4.97 12.15 1.24
C ILE A 89 -4.92 10.65 0.96
N ALA A 90 -5.90 9.89 1.43
CA ALA A 90 -5.96 8.44 1.21
C ALA A 90 -6.08 8.11 -0.29
N THR A 91 -6.98 8.78 -1.03
CA THR A 91 -7.19 8.59 -2.47
C THR A 91 -5.90 8.78 -3.27
N ILE A 92 -5.14 9.84 -2.94
CA ILE A 92 -3.87 10.15 -3.61
C ILE A 92 -2.77 9.18 -3.18
N ALA A 93 -2.66 8.87 -1.88
CA ALA A 93 -1.62 7.99 -1.35
C ALA A 93 -1.76 6.55 -1.85
N ASP A 94 -2.99 6.10 -2.09
CA ASP A 94 -3.33 4.80 -2.64
C ASP A 94 -3.31 4.78 -4.19
N GLN A 95 -2.93 5.88 -4.82
CA GLN A 95 -2.80 6.03 -6.28
C GLN A 95 -4.08 5.67 -7.06
N MET A 96 -5.24 5.99 -6.49
CA MET A 96 -6.52 5.71 -7.12
C MET A 96 -6.72 6.54 -8.39
N PRO A 97 -7.50 6.04 -9.38
CA PRO A 97 -7.76 6.77 -10.62
C PRO A 97 -8.38 8.15 -10.36
N MET A 98 -7.76 9.22 -10.87
CA MET A 98 -8.19 10.61 -10.64
C MET A 98 -9.31 11.05 -11.58
N ILE A 99 -10.36 10.23 -11.63
CA ILE A 99 -11.56 10.44 -12.47
C ILE A 99 -12.83 10.39 -11.60
N ASN A 100 -13.96 10.79 -12.15
CA ASN A 100 -15.28 10.72 -11.53
C ASN A 100 -15.30 11.27 -10.08
N GLU A 101 -15.76 10.48 -9.12
CA GLU A 101 -15.89 10.88 -7.72
C GLU A 101 -14.53 11.21 -7.08
N ASN A 102 -13.47 10.48 -7.39
CA ASN A 102 -12.14 10.74 -6.84
C ASN A 102 -11.65 12.15 -7.19
N ARG A 103 -11.91 12.61 -8.42
CA ARG A 103 -11.54 13.96 -8.82
C ARG A 103 -12.26 15.02 -7.98
N ALA A 104 -13.57 14.82 -7.71
CA ALA A 104 -14.33 15.71 -6.86
C ALA A 104 -13.83 15.66 -5.40
N ILE A 105 -13.66 14.46 -4.85
CA ILE A 105 -13.16 14.25 -3.49
C ILE A 105 -11.81 14.95 -3.29
N VAL A 106 -10.86 14.73 -4.19
CA VAL A 106 -9.53 15.34 -4.10
C VAL A 106 -9.60 16.86 -4.24
N LYS A 107 -10.36 17.38 -5.21
CA LYS A 107 -10.53 18.83 -5.39
C LYS A 107 -11.09 19.52 -4.13
N TYR A 108 -12.13 18.96 -3.52
CA TYR A 108 -12.74 19.55 -2.33
C TYR A 108 -11.95 19.27 -1.06
N GLY A 109 -11.34 18.08 -0.95
CA GLY A 109 -10.47 17.72 0.18
C GLY A 109 -9.20 18.58 0.25
N LEU A 110 -8.57 18.90 -0.89
CA LEU A 110 -7.47 19.85 -0.95
C LEU A 110 -7.90 21.26 -0.51
N LYS A 111 -9.12 21.69 -0.85
CA LYS A 111 -9.66 22.97 -0.34
C LYS A 111 -9.82 22.95 1.17
N VAL A 112 -10.32 21.85 1.75
CA VAL A 112 -10.43 21.71 3.21
C VAL A 112 -9.04 21.74 3.84
N LEU A 113 -8.09 20.95 3.31
CA LEU A 113 -6.72 20.88 3.79
C LEU A 113 -5.99 22.23 3.75
N ASN A 114 -6.21 23.04 2.73
CA ASN A 114 -5.56 24.35 2.58
C ASN A 114 -6.24 25.45 3.42
N LYS A 115 -7.57 25.42 3.58
CA LYS A 115 -8.30 26.45 4.31
C LYS A 115 -8.29 26.27 5.82
N ASN A 116 -8.51 25.04 6.27
CA ASN A 116 -8.64 24.70 7.68
C ASN A 116 -8.02 23.34 7.97
N PRO A 117 -6.69 23.22 7.88
CA PRO A 117 -5.98 21.96 8.13
C PRO A 117 -6.18 21.51 9.58
N ARG A 118 -6.29 20.20 9.77
CA ARG A 118 -6.23 19.59 11.11
C ARG A 118 -4.91 19.93 11.78
N PRO A 119 -4.88 20.07 13.12
CA PRO A 119 -3.64 20.37 13.85
C PRO A 119 -2.47 19.45 13.47
N GLY A 120 -2.76 18.15 13.21
CA GLY A 120 -1.74 17.18 12.81
C GLY A 120 -1.05 17.48 11.47
N PHE A 121 -1.68 18.19 10.56
CA PHE A 121 -1.06 18.53 9.27
C PHE A 121 -0.32 19.86 9.27
N HIS A 122 -0.50 20.71 10.29
CA HIS A 122 0.14 22.03 10.33
C HIS A 122 1.67 21.97 10.22
N PHE A 123 2.29 20.97 10.86
CA PHE A 123 3.75 20.79 10.81
C PHE A 123 4.25 20.54 9.38
N PHE A 124 3.58 19.67 8.64
CA PHE A 124 3.99 19.33 7.28
C PHE A 124 3.67 20.43 6.28
N ILE A 125 2.51 21.08 6.41
CA ILE A 125 2.07 22.16 5.53
C ILE A 125 3.00 23.37 5.64
N ARG A 126 3.38 23.76 6.87
CA ARG A 126 4.31 24.89 7.10
C ARG A 126 5.65 24.70 6.39
N SER A 127 6.13 23.48 6.25
CA SER A 127 7.40 23.20 5.55
C SER A 127 7.31 23.41 4.03
N ILE A 128 6.11 23.44 3.47
CA ILE A 128 5.87 23.56 2.02
C ILE A 128 5.75 25.03 1.59
N ASN A 129 5.28 25.90 2.48
CA ASN A 129 5.19 27.36 2.31
C ASN A 129 4.41 27.85 1.04
N ARG A 130 3.44 27.07 0.59
CA ARG A 130 2.48 27.38 -0.48
C ARG A 130 1.24 26.51 -0.33
N GLU A 131 0.23 26.71 -1.17
CA GLU A 131 -0.91 25.80 -1.23
C GLU A 131 -0.47 24.37 -1.55
N ILE A 132 -1.05 23.42 -0.80
CA ILE A 132 -0.85 21.98 -0.97
C ILE A 132 -1.55 21.53 -2.24
N VAL A 133 -0.82 20.78 -3.05
CA VAL A 133 -1.32 20.15 -4.27
C VAL A 133 -1.16 18.62 -4.16
N GLU A 134 -1.69 17.88 -5.15
CA GLU A 134 -1.69 16.41 -5.16
C GLU A 134 -0.28 15.83 -5.01
N SER A 135 0.72 16.43 -5.67
CA SER A 135 2.11 15.95 -5.58
C SER A 135 2.70 16.09 -4.17
N ASP A 136 2.26 17.08 -3.39
CA ASP A 136 2.72 17.21 -2.00
C ASP A 136 2.19 16.07 -1.13
N ILE A 137 0.98 15.62 -1.39
CA ILE A 137 0.45 14.44 -0.70
C ILE A 137 1.23 13.20 -1.10
N SER A 138 1.45 12.97 -2.40
CA SER A 138 2.17 11.80 -2.90
C SER A 138 3.61 11.71 -2.41
N PHE A 139 4.33 12.84 -2.38
CA PHE A 139 5.77 12.84 -2.16
C PHE A 139 6.23 13.41 -0.82
N ASN A 140 5.35 14.12 -0.11
CA ASN A 140 5.67 14.73 1.19
C ASN A 140 4.83 14.14 2.34
N ILE A 141 3.51 14.30 2.31
CA ILE A 141 2.62 13.95 3.43
C ILE A 141 2.45 12.43 3.54
N GLY A 142 2.05 11.77 2.45
CA GLY A 142 1.80 10.33 2.42
C GLY A 142 3.00 9.48 2.86
N PRO A 143 4.23 9.71 2.35
CA PRO A 143 5.41 8.98 2.79
C PRO A 143 5.73 9.13 4.29
N ARG A 144 5.43 10.28 4.90
CA ARG A 144 5.60 10.52 6.34
C ARG A 144 4.61 9.70 7.17
N ILE A 145 3.33 9.78 6.81
CA ILE A 145 2.27 8.98 7.45
C ILE A 145 2.58 7.49 7.36
N ASN A 146 2.95 7.01 6.16
CA ASN A 146 3.25 5.61 5.90
C ASN A 146 4.54 5.13 6.61
N ALA A 147 5.49 6.02 6.91
CA ALA A 147 6.74 5.66 7.58
C ALA A 147 6.50 5.05 8.96
N SER A 148 5.50 5.51 9.68
CA SER A 148 5.15 5.00 11.01
C SER A 148 4.81 3.50 10.99
N GLY A 149 3.92 3.09 10.10
CA GLY A 149 3.52 1.69 9.94
C GLY A 149 4.63 0.78 9.39
N ARG A 150 5.62 1.36 8.70
CA ARG A 150 6.78 0.61 8.19
C ARG A 150 7.87 0.39 9.22
N MET A 151 8.06 1.32 10.15
CA MET A 151 9.19 1.32 11.09
C MET A 151 8.79 0.95 12.51
N LYS A 152 7.55 1.24 12.92
CA LYS A 152 7.05 1.02 14.29
C LYS A 152 5.57 0.56 14.24
N SER A 153 4.65 1.47 14.55
CA SER A 153 3.20 1.24 14.58
C SER A 153 2.48 2.36 13.83
N GLY A 154 1.48 2.00 13.02
CA GLY A 154 0.61 2.96 12.35
C GLY A 154 -0.28 3.78 13.29
N MET A 155 -0.43 3.37 14.55
CA MET A 155 -1.29 4.05 15.54
C MET A 155 -0.90 5.51 15.76
N ILE A 156 0.39 5.83 15.74
CA ILE A 156 0.86 7.21 15.88
C ILE A 156 0.35 8.13 14.76
N SER A 157 0.15 7.59 13.56
CA SER A 157 -0.45 8.34 12.45
C SER A 157 -1.95 8.57 12.68
N VAL A 158 -2.66 7.61 13.28
CA VAL A 158 -4.06 7.79 13.68
C VAL A 158 -4.17 8.86 14.76
N GLU A 159 -3.31 8.82 15.78
CA GLU A 159 -3.24 9.83 16.83
C GLU A 159 -3.00 11.23 16.23
N LEU A 160 -2.06 11.37 15.28
CA LEU A 160 -1.81 12.63 14.59
C LEU A 160 -3.06 13.19 13.91
N MET A 161 -3.79 12.33 13.19
CA MET A 161 -4.97 12.75 12.39
C MET A 161 -6.18 13.08 13.26
N THR A 162 -6.25 12.56 14.47
CA THR A 162 -7.36 12.74 15.41
C THR A 162 -7.07 13.73 16.53
N GLU A 163 -5.79 14.13 16.74
CA GLU A 163 -5.41 15.07 17.79
C GLU A 163 -5.90 16.49 17.50
N THR A 164 -6.59 17.08 18.47
CA THR A 164 -7.15 18.43 18.38
C THR A 164 -6.26 19.50 19.03
N ASN A 165 -5.36 19.08 19.95
CA ASN A 165 -4.44 20.00 20.59
C ASN A 165 -3.22 20.24 19.71
N THR A 166 -3.01 21.47 19.25
CA THR A 166 -1.92 21.84 18.33
C THR A 166 -0.53 21.51 18.87
N ASN A 167 -0.28 21.68 20.17
CA ASN A 167 1.03 21.41 20.74
C ASN A 167 1.33 19.92 20.83
N LYS A 168 0.32 19.10 21.14
CA LYS A 168 0.46 17.64 21.11
C LYS A 168 0.63 17.15 19.67
N ALA A 169 -0.21 17.61 18.76
CA ALA A 169 -0.11 17.30 17.34
C ALA A 169 1.29 17.63 16.77
N TYR A 170 1.86 18.76 17.16
CA TYR A 170 3.21 19.14 16.75
C TYR A 170 4.28 18.14 17.23
N LYS A 171 4.21 17.68 18.49
CA LYS A 171 5.15 16.68 19.02
C LYS A 171 5.02 15.34 18.28
N ILE A 172 3.79 14.89 18.03
CA ILE A 172 3.53 13.66 17.28
C ILE A 172 4.09 13.79 15.84
N ALA A 173 3.86 14.93 15.19
CA ALA A 173 4.39 15.18 13.85
C ALA A 173 5.92 15.17 13.79
N GLN A 174 6.59 15.70 14.81
CA GLN A 174 8.07 15.62 14.92
C GLN A 174 8.56 14.18 15.07
N GLU A 175 7.86 13.34 15.84
CA GLU A 175 8.21 11.92 15.98
C GLU A 175 8.04 11.19 14.64
N ILE A 176 6.95 11.46 13.92
CA ILE A 176 6.72 10.91 12.59
C ILE A 176 7.81 11.35 11.60
N GLU A 177 8.21 12.62 11.63
CA GLU A 177 9.30 13.12 10.78
C GLU A 177 10.62 12.40 11.09
N SER A 178 10.97 12.25 12.37
CA SER A 178 12.16 11.50 12.79
C SER A 178 12.11 10.05 12.30
N THR A 179 10.96 9.40 12.40
CA THR A 179 10.73 8.03 11.90
C THR A 179 10.87 7.96 10.37
N ASN A 180 10.38 8.96 9.65
CA ASN A 180 10.52 9.04 8.20
C ASN A 180 11.98 9.26 7.77
N LEU A 181 12.75 10.07 8.48
CA LEU A 181 14.19 10.23 8.25
C LEU A 181 14.93 8.90 8.43
N LEU A 182 14.65 8.17 9.51
CA LEU A 182 15.21 6.84 9.75
C LEU A 182 14.83 5.86 8.62
N ARG A 183 13.55 5.84 8.23
CA ARG A 183 13.09 5.01 7.09
C ARG A 183 13.87 5.33 5.82
N ARG A 184 14.06 6.62 5.48
CA ARG A 184 14.81 7.03 4.29
C ARG A 184 16.27 6.60 4.33
N ALA A 185 16.91 6.70 5.50
CA ALA A 185 18.29 6.23 5.69
C ALA A 185 18.39 4.71 5.47
N LYS A 186 17.48 3.93 6.07
CA LYS A 186 17.43 2.48 5.90
C LYS A 186 17.07 2.05 4.48
N GLU A 187 16.15 2.77 3.82
CA GLU A 187 15.83 2.56 2.40
C GLU A 187 17.07 2.73 1.52
N LYS A 188 17.83 3.80 1.75
CA LYS A 188 19.06 4.08 1.00
C LYS A 188 20.10 2.97 1.19
N GLU A 189 20.39 2.62 2.44
CA GLU A 189 21.33 1.56 2.82
C GLU A 189 20.98 0.24 2.11
N VAL A 190 19.74 -0.25 2.30
CA VAL A 190 19.26 -1.50 1.70
C VAL A 190 19.31 -1.44 0.17
N THR A 191 18.91 -0.32 -0.42
CA THR A 191 18.92 -0.17 -1.89
C THR A 191 20.34 -0.22 -2.45
N GLU A 192 21.30 0.47 -1.84
CA GLU A 192 22.69 0.49 -2.28
C GLU A 192 23.36 -0.89 -2.18
N GLU A 193 23.10 -1.62 -1.09
CA GLU A 193 23.58 -2.98 -0.93
C GLU A 193 22.91 -3.96 -1.92
N ALA A 194 21.59 -3.84 -2.08
CA ALA A 194 20.85 -4.69 -3.00
C ALA A 194 21.32 -4.51 -4.45
N ILE A 195 21.62 -3.28 -4.86
CA ILE A 195 22.19 -2.99 -6.19
C ILE A 195 23.52 -3.73 -6.41
N LYS A 196 24.40 -3.77 -5.40
CA LYS A 196 25.69 -4.47 -5.51
C LYS A 196 25.55 -5.99 -5.64
N LYS A 197 24.42 -6.55 -5.21
CA LYS A 197 24.12 -7.99 -5.25
C LYS A 197 23.37 -8.41 -6.53
N THR A 198 22.98 -7.47 -7.40
CA THR A 198 22.31 -7.80 -8.66
C THR A 198 23.30 -8.34 -9.69
N ASP A 199 22.84 -9.34 -10.46
CA ASP A 199 23.56 -9.88 -11.61
C ASP A 199 22.97 -9.31 -12.91
N PRO A 200 23.74 -8.54 -13.70
CA PRO A 200 23.25 -7.96 -14.94
C PRO A 200 22.87 -9.00 -16.01
N LEU A 201 23.42 -10.21 -15.94
CA LEU A 201 23.18 -11.28 -16.91
C LEU A 201 21.87 -12.05 -16.64
N LYS A 202 21.30 -11.96 -15.44
CA LYS A 202 20.04 -12.60 -15.09
C LYS A 202 18.84 -11.83 -15.59
N PHE A 203 17.72 -12.53 -15.82
CA PHE A 203 16.43 -11.94 -16.20
C PHE A 203 15.67 -11.38 -15.00
N THR A 204 16.05 -11.75 -13.80
CA THR A 204 15.45 -11.34 -12.54
C THR A 204 16.47 -10.73 -11.59
N ASN A 205 15.99 -9.99 -10.58
CA ASN A 205 16.78 -9.62 -9.41
C ASN A 205 16.17 -10.31 -8.18
N VAL A 206 16.82 -11.35 -7.67
CA VAL A 206 16.49 -11.93 -6.36
C VAL A 206 17.68 -11.68 -5.45
N VAL A 207 17.53 -10.72 -4.53
CA VAL A 207 18.63 -10.29 -3.65
C VAL A 207 18.20 -10.37 -2.19
N TYR A 208 19.14 -10.68 -1.32
CA TYR A 208 18.86 -10.92 0.09
C TYR A 208 20.04 -10.60 1.01
N ALA A 209 19.72 -10.32 2.29
CA ALA A 209 20.66 -10.22 3.40
C ALA A 209 19.96 -10.59 4.71
N ALA A 210 20.74 -10.77 5.78
CA ALA A 210 20.20 -11.17 7.08
C ALA A 210 19.63 -10.02 7.91
N ASP A 211 20.03 -8.78 7.64
CA ASP A 211 19.84 -7.63 8.52
C ASP A 211 19.06 -6.46 7.89
N TRP A 212 18.49 -6.67 6.72
CA TRP A 212 17.68 -5.64 6.08
C TRP A 212 16.34 -5.42 6.79
N ASN A 213 15.97 -4.17 6.98
CA ASN A 213 14.71 -3.82 7.63
C ASN A 213 13.51 -4.19 6.73
N LYS A 214 12.60 -5.02 7.24
CA LYS A 214 11.41 -5.49 6.50
C LYS A 214 10.54 -4.36 5.94
N GLY A 215 10.40 -3.24 6.69
CA GLY A 215 9.56 -2.12 6.32
C GLY A 215 9.99 -1.37 5.06
N VAL A 216 11.23 -1.57 4.59
CA VAL A 216 11.76 -0.89 3.40
C VAL A 216 12.02 -1.82 2.21
N LEU A 217 11.88 -3.15 2.35
CA LEU A 217 12.19 -4.10 1.27
C LEU A 217 11.37 -3.82 0.01
N GLY A 218 10.07 -3.54 0.15
CA GLY A 218 9.21 -3.23 -0.98
C GLY A 218 9.59 -1.93 -1.70
N ILE A 219 10.14 -0.95 -0.97
CA ILE A 219 10.64 0.29 -1.57
C ILE A 219 11.94 0.02 -2.31
N ALA A 220 12.87 -0.72 -1.69
CA ALA A 220 14.11 -1.15 -2.33
C ALA A 220 13.85 -1.96 -3.60
N ALA A 221 12.88 -2.91 -3.56
CA ALA A 221 12.48 -3.67 -4.74
C ALA A 221 12.00 -2.75 -5.87
N SER A 222 11.18 -1.74 -5.57
CA SER A 222 10.74 -0.75 -6.58
C SER A 222 11.92 0.01 -7.17
N ARG A 223 12.88 0.46 -6.34
CA ARG A 223 14.10 1.14 -6.81
C ARG A 223 14.96 0.30 -7.75
N LEU A 224 15.05 -1.01 -7.45
CA LEU A 224 15.77 -1.95 -8.34
C LEU A 224 15.02 -2.15 -9.66
N VAL A 225 13.69 -2.25 -9.63
CA VAL A 225 12.87 -2.29 -10.86
C VAL A 225 13.08 -1.02 -11.68
N ASP A 226 13.04 0.16 -11.05
CA ASP A 226 13.27 1.44 -11.75
C ASP A 226 14.65 1.49 -12.43
N LYS A 227 15.67 0.94 -11.77
CA LYS A 227 17.06 0.97 -12.25
C LYS A 227 17.34 -0.07 -13.32
N PHE A 228 16.92 -1.31 -13.10
CA PHE A 228 17.30 -2.45 -13.95
C PHE A 228 16.21 -2.93 -14.90
N TYR A 229 14.96 -2.52 -14.63
CA TYR A 229 13.76 -2.91 -15.35
C TYR A 229 13.58 -4.43 -15.48
N LYS A 230 13.71 -5.12 -14.36
CA LYS A 230 13.55 -6.58 -14.23
C LYS A 230 12.60 -6.91 -13.08
N PRO A 231 11.82 -8.00 -13.14
CA PRO A 231 11.10 -8.52 -11.98
C PRO A 231 12.06 -8.70 -10.81
N THR A 232 11.72 -8.12 -9.67
CA THR A 232 12.66 -7.98 -8.54
C THR A 232 12.03 -8.49 -7.26
N ILE A 233 12.78 -9.30 -6.51
CA ILE A 233 12.45 -9.78 -5.17
C ILE A 233 13.58 -9.39 -4.22
N VAL A 234 13.23 -8.72 -3.11
CA VAL A 234 14.15 -8.31 -2.06
C VAL A 234 13.74 -8.97 -0.75
N LEU A 235 14.64 -9.74 -0.15
CA LEU A 235 14.37 -10.59 1.01
C LEU A 235 15.29 -10.24 2.19
N THR A 236 14.79 -10.44 3.43
CA THR A 236 15.61 -10.44 4.65
C THR A 236 15.42 -11.74 5.40
N LEU A 237 16.47 -12.21 6.07
CA LEU A 237 16.46 -13.45 6.84
C LEU A 237 16.13 -13.15 8.31
N GLU A 238 15.15 -13.84 8.85
CA GLU A 238 14.83 -13.85 10.28
C GLU A 238 14.37 -15.26 10.68
N ASN A 239 14.93 -15.81 11.74
CA ASN A 239 14.56 -17.13 12.27
C ASN A 239 14.56 -18.25 11.20
N LYS A 240 15.56 -18.28 10.32
CA LYS A 240 15.69 -19.22 9.19
C LYS A 240 14.60 -19.12 8.12
N ILE A 241 13.83 -18.05 8.12
CA ILE A 241 12.83 -17.74 7.11
C ILE A 241 13.22 -16.43 6.41
N TYR A 242 13.35 -16.49 5.10
CA TYR A 242 13.45 -15.30 4.26
C TYR A 242 12.07 -14.73 4.04
N THR A 243 11.89 -13.46 4.38
CA THR A 243 10.63 -12.73 4.14
C THR A 243 10.93 -11.49 3.32
N GLY A 244 10.07 -11.16 2.38
CA GLY A 244 10.30 -9.97 1.58
C GLY A 244 9.19 -9.57 0.64
N SER A 245 9.57 -8.71 -0.29
CA SER A 245 8.66 -8.09 -1.23
C SER A 245 9.14 -8.25 -2.66
N ALA A 246 8.20 -8.48 -3.54
CA ALA A 246 8.38 -8.57 -4.97
C ALA A 246 7.75 -7.35 -5.68
N ARG A 247 8.39 -6.91 -6.75
CA ARG A 247 7.90 -5.85 -7.65
C ARG A 247 8.12 -6.24 -9.10
N SER A 248 7.14 -5.92 -9.94
CA SER A 248 7.15 -6.27 -11.35
C SER A 248 7.49 -5.11 -12.26
N VAL A 249 7.73 -5.43 -13.51
CA VAL A 249 7.77 -4.50 -14.65
C VAL A 249 6.42 -4.46 -15.35
N ALA A 250 6.20 -3.48 -16.23
CA ALA A 250 4.99 -3.43 -17.04
C ALA A 250 4.81 -4.71 -17.86
N ASN A 251 3.55 -5.14 -17.98
CA ASN A 251 3.15 -6.32 -18.77
C ASN A 251 3.66 -7.69 -18.28
N PHE A 252 4.25 -7.77 -17.09
CA PHE A 252 4.63 -9.05 -16.47
C PHE A 252 3.85 -9.26 -15.18
N ASP A 253 3.30 -10.47 -15.00
CA ASP A 253 2.60 -10.85 -13.77
C ASP A 253 3.57 -11.55 -12.81
N ILE A 254 3.98 -10.82 -11.76
CA ILE A 254 4.91 -11.38 -10.76
C ILE A 254 4.21 -12.33 -9.80
N TYR A 255 2.90 -12.17 -9.62
CA TYR A 255 2.14 -13.08 -8.78
C TYR A 255 2.09 -14.49 -9.38
N ASP A 256 1.77 -14.61 -10.68
CA ASP A 256 1.78 -15.88 -11.39
C ASP A 256 3.18 -16.54 -11.36
N ALA A 257 4.23 -15.73 -11.52
CA ALA A 257 5.60 -16.24 -11.45
C ALA A 257 5.95 -16.77 -10.04
N ILE A 258 5.48 -16.12 -8.98
CA ILE A 258 5.66 -16.58 -7.60
C ILE A 258 4.80 -17.82 -7.33
N ASP A 259 3.53 -17.83 -7.75
CA ASP A 259 2.61 -18.98 -7.59
C ASP A 259 3.16 -20.25 -8.27
N SER A 260 3.78 -20.11 -9.45
CA SER A 260 4.41 -21.22 -10.14
C SER A 260 5.48 -21.93 -9.29
N GLY A 261 6.12 -21.19 -8.37
CA GLY A 261 7.12 -21.66 -7.43
C GLY A 261 6.59 -22.02 -6.04
N LYS A 262 5.26 -22.10 -5.84
CA LYS A 262 4.62 -22.28 -4.52
C LYS A 262 5.16 -23.44 -3.68
N LYS A 263 5.65 -24.50 -4.28
CA LYS A 263 6.25 -25.64 -3.57
C LYS A 263 7.48 -25.28 -2.72
N TYR A 264 8.14 -24.16 -3.01
CA TYR A 264 9.29 -23.65 -2.28
C TYR A 264 8.90 -22.63 -1.20
N LEU A 265 7.66 -22.12 -1.23
CA LEU A 265 7.20 -21.01 -0.40
C LEU A 265 6.53 -21.53 0.88
N ASP A 266 6.68 -20.74 1.95
CA ASP A 266 5.93 -20.91 3.19
C ASP A 266 4.61 -20.15 3.13
N GLN A 267 4.67 -18.87 2.72
CA GLN A 267 3.52 -18.02 2.50
C GLN A 267 3.80 -17.08 1.33
N TYR A 268 2.76 -16.71 0.59
CA TYR A 268 2.83 -15.66 -0.43
C TYR A 268 1.44 -15.06 -0.68
N GLY A 269 1.45 -13.84 -1.21
CA GLY A 269 0.21 -13.14 -1.57
C GLY A 269 0.53 -11.84 -2.28
N GLY A 270 -0.42 -11.33 -3.05
CA GLY A 270 -0.23 -10.08 -3.77
C GLY A 270 -1.06 -10.00 -5.04
N HIS A 271 -0.57 -9.23 -5.98
CA HIS A 271 -1.21 -8.95 -7.26
C HIS A 271 -0.15 -8.86 -8.36
N LYS A 272 -0.59 -8.69 -9.60
CA LYS A 272 0.24 -8.64 -10.80
C LYS A 272 1.55 -7.85 -10.69
N TYR A 273 1.55 -6.71 -9.97
CA TYR A 273 2.71 -5.81 -9.91
C TYR A 273 3.45 -5.81 -8.57
N ALA A 274 2.87 -6.38 -7.53
CA ALA A 274 3.44 -6.39 -6.19
C ALA A 274 2.99 -7.61 -5.40
N ALA A 275 3.93 -8.30 -4.76
CA ALA A 275 3.63 -9.44 -3.89
C ALA A 275 4.54 -9.43 -2.66
N GLY A 276 4.08 -10.11 -1.62
CA GLY A 276 4.86 -10.50 -0.45
C GLY A 276 5.06 -12.00 -0.44
N LEU A 277 6.17 -12.46 0.12
CA LEU A 277 6.44 -13.91 0.22
C LEU A 277 7.35 -14.23 1.39
N SER A 278 7.28 -15.47 1.86
CA SER A 278 8.22 -16.05 2.80
C SER A 278 8.71 -17.42 2.32
N ILE A 279 9.99 -17.72 2.58
CA ILE A 279 10.70 -18.89 2.06
C ILE A 279 11.59 -19.42 3.17
N LYS A 280 11.54 -20.71 3.46
CA LYS A 280 12.51 -21.36 4.34
C LYS A 280 13.91 -21.32 3.72
N GLN A 281 14.93 -21.10 4.54
CA GLN A 281 16.31 -20.94 4.10
C GLN A 281 16.77 -22.07 3.17
N GLU A 282 16.37 -23.30 3.46
CA GLU A 282 16.71 -24.49 2.68
C GLU A 282 16.12 -24.49 1.26
N ASN A 283 15.01 -23.80 1.04
CA ASN A 283 14.30 -23.75 -0.23
C ASN A 283 14.69 -22.55 -1.10
N LEU A 284 15.46 -21.59 -0.57
CA LEU A 284 15.73 -20.32 -1.25
C LEU A 284 16.37 -20.51 -2.62
N GLN A 285 17.42 -21.32 -2.71
CA GLN A 285 18.14 -21.51 -3.98
C GLN A 285 17.25 -22.17 -5.04
N GLY A 286 16.47 -23.19 -4.65
CA GLY A 286 15.52 -23.84 -5.55
C GLY A 286 14.45 -22.88 -6.07
N PHE A 287 13.98 -21.96 -5.22
CA PHE A 287 13.05 -20.91 -5.64
C PHE A 287 13.71 -19.93 -6.62
N ILE A 288 14.94 -19.47 -6.33
CA ILE A 288 15.67 -18.54 -7.21
C ILE A 288 15.82 -19.12 -8.61
N ASP A 289 16.26 -20.37 -8.72
CA ASP A 289 16.49 -21.03 -10.00
C ASP A 289 15.18 -21.25 -10.77
N HIS A 290 14.12 -21.62 -10.05
CA HIS A 290 12.78 -21.75 -10.63
C HIS A 290 12.24 -20.41 -11.14
N PHE A 291 12.30 -19.36 -10.33
CA PHE A 291 11.81 -18.02 -10.66
C PHE A 291 12.55 -17.45 -11.88
N GLU A 292 13.88 -17.55 -11.91
CA GLU A 292 14.71 -17.14 -13.06
C GLU A 292 14.29 -17.88 -14.34
N SER A 293 14.15 -19.21 -14.25
CA SER A 293 13.75 -20.04 -15.39
C SER A 293 12.35 -19.71 -15.90
N TYR A 294 11.40 -19.49 -14.99
CA TYR A 294 10.04 -19.09 -15.35
C TYR A 294 10.03 -17.75 -16.09
N VAL A 295 10.71 -16.74 -15.55
CA VAL A 295 10.78 -15.41 -16.16
C VAL A 295 11.46 -15.48 -17.52
N LYS A 296 12.59 -16.16 -17.64
CA LYS A 296 13.31 -16.35 -18.90
C LYS A 296 12.43 -17.00 -19.96
N ASN A 297 11.67 -18.04 -19.61
CA ASN A 297 10.76 -18.70 -20.54
C ASN A 297 9.59 -17.81 -20.96
N ALA A 298 9.06 -17.00 -20.05
CA ALA A 298 7.93 -16.09 -20.33
C ALA A 298 8.32 -14.96 -21.29
N VAL A 299 9.55 -14.45 -21.22
CA VAL A 299 10.02 -13.34 -22.07
C VAL A 299 10.85 -13.81 -23.27
N GLY A 300 11.20 -15.06 -23.34
CA GLY A 300 12.09 -15.61 -24.34
C GLY A 300 13.52 -15.07 -24.18
N ASN A 301 14.24 -14.93 -25.29
CA ASN A 301 15.64 -14.43 -25.24
C ASN A 301 15.75 -12.90 -25.19
N LYS A 302 14.64 -12.17 -25.06
CA LYS A 302 14.63 -10.70 -25.02
C LYS A 302 14.50 -10.25 -23.57
N MET A 303 15.49 -9.51 -23.05
CA MET A 303 15.38 -8.84 -21.77
C MET A 303 14.28 -7.77 -21.81
N PHE A 304 13.70 -7.49 -20.64
CA PHE A 304 12.74 -6.42 -20.49
C PHE A 304 13.35 -5.07 -20.90
N ALA A 305 12.59 -4.28 -21.66
CA ALA A 305 12.97 -2.93 -22.06
C ALA A 305 11.87 -1.94 -21.66
N LYS A 306 12.28 -0.77 -21.20
CA LYS A 306 11.33 0.33 -20.98
C LYS A 306 10.81 0.81 -22.34
N THR A 307 9.49 0.87 -22.46
CA THR A 307 8.82 1.43 -23.63
C THR A 307 8.19 2.78 -23.26
N ILE A 308 8.30 3.75 -24.14
CA ILE A 308 7.62 5.04 -24.04
C ILE A 308 6.59 5.06 -25.16
N SER A 309 5.31 5.12 -24.79
CA SER A 309 4.24 5.36 -25.74
C SER A 309 4.05 6.88 -25.87
N TYR A 310 3.88 7.36 -27.09
CA TYR A 310 3.61 8.76 -27.37
C TYR A 310 2.55 8.85 -28.45
N ASP A 311 1.70 9.85 -28.32
CA ASP A 311 0.72 10.21 -29.35
C ASP A 311 1.39 11.15 -30.36
N ILE A 312 1.12 10.93 -31.65
CA ILE A 312 1.61 11.76 -32.75
C ILE A 312 0.48 12.67 -33.22
#